data_aef7e214fb15aefe8a85d090b725a3b0
#
_entry.id   aef7e214fb15aefe8a85d090b725a3b0
#
_cell.length_a   1.000
_cell.length_b   1.000
_cell.length_c   1.000
_cell.angle_alpha   90.00
_cell.angle_beta   90.00
_cell.angle_gamma   90.00
#
_symmetry.space_group_name_H-M   'P 1'
#
loop_
_entity.id
_entity.type
_entity.pdbx_description
1 polymer ?
#
loop_
_entity_poly.entity_id
_entity_poly.type
_entity_poly.pdbx_seq_one_letter_code
_entity_poly.pdbx_strand_id
1 'polypeptide(L)'
;MEKNKKNSKLIKVRKIVLRTLAVLLLLLLLLAFALSLPVVQTKIAHYATDKINKDFGTNINIDEVAITVFGGVKLKTVLVLDHHNDTLIYADRIKTSILDFKNLVDGKLRFGDLRFDALTLNIVNYKKEKDTNLDLFVAAFDDGKPGSGKFLMTSGNVYIKNSHFTITDYNRAVPKDADFTKLNAHLKQFKIKGPNVTAQIAEMSFQDHRGLYVKNLTADFGYTKKNISLENLTLKTDESYLEGKVILSYSRENKD
;
A
#
# COMPACT_ATOMS: atom_id res chain seq x y z
N MET A 1 26.26 9.81 -67.26
CA MET A 1 26.18 8.47 -66.61
C MET A 1 26.33 8.49 -65.08
N GLU A 2 26.99 9.43 -64.42
CA GLU A 2 27.21 9.51 -62.97
C GLU A 2 25.95 9.82 -62.10
N LYS A 3 25.04 10.68 -62.60
CA LYS A 3 23.82 11.08 -61.86
C LYS A 3 22.87 9.92 -61.56
N ASN A 4 22.80 8.89 -62.45
CA ASN A 4 21.97 7.70 -62.27
C ASN A 4 22.53 6.72 -61.22
N LYS A 5 23.87 6.64 -61.11
CA LYS A 5 24.55 5.77 -60.14
C LYS A 5 24.41 6.29 -58.69
N LYS A 6 24.39 7.62 -58.51
CA LYS A 6 24.22 8.31 -57.24
C LYS A 6 22.78 8.15 -56.70
N ASN A 7 21.76 8.26 -57.55
CA ASN A 7 20.37 8.01 -57.20
C ASN A 7 20.07 6.57 -56.82
N SER A 8 20.66 5.59 -57.49
CA SER A 8 20.53 4.15 -57.19
C SER A 8 21.14 3.78 -55.82
N LYS A 9 22.27 4.39 -55.44
CA LYS A 9 22.88 4.22 -54.12
C LYS A 9 22.03 4.82 -53.02
N LEU A 10 21.49 6.02 -53.21
CA LEU A 10 20.57 6.68 -52.23
C LEU A 10 19.29 5.89 -52.00
N ILE A 11 18.71 5.28 -53.07
CA ILE A 11 17.51 4.46 -52.94
C ILE A 11 17.83 3.16 -52.14
N LYS A 12 19.00 2.52 -52.39
CA LYS A 12 19.44 1.33 -51.63
C LYS A 12 19.65 1.67 -50.13
N VAL A 13 20.34 2.77 -49.83
CA VAL A 13 20.56 3.21 -48.44
C VAL A 13 19.24 3.50 -47.75
N ARG A 14 18.31 4.21 -48.40
CA ARG A 14 16.96 4.49 -47.88
C ARG A 14 16.17 3.21 -47.56
N LYS A 15 16.25 2.19 -48.44
CA LYS A 15 15.61 0.86 -48.21
C LYS A 15 16.24 0.11 -47.03
N ILE A 16 17.57 0.18 -46.87
CA ILE A 16 18.25 -0.42 -45.73
C ILE A 16 17.84 0.25 -44.44
N VAL A 17 17.88 1.59 -44.37
CA VAL A 17 17.49 2.37 -43.22
C VAL A 17 16.03 2.08 -42.82
N LEU A 18 15.10 2.06 -43.82
CA LEU A 18 13.69 1.73 -43.57
C LEU A 18 13.50 0.31 -43.03
N ARG A 19 14.27 -0.69 -43.55
CA ARG A 19 14.22 -2.07 -43.02
C ARG A 19 14.76 -2.14 -41.60
N THR A 20 15.87 -1.47 -41.31
CA THR A 20 16.46 -1.43 -39.97
C THR A 20 15.52 -0.78 -38.97
N LEU A 21 14.87 0.35 -39.35
CA LEU A 21 13.84 0.99 -38.53
C LEU A 21 12.62 0.07 -38.30
N ALA A 22 12.15 -0.63 -39.32
CA ALA A 22 11.04 -1.57 -39.19
C ALA A 22 11.37 -2.73 -38.27
N VAL A 23 12.58 -3.30 -38.36
CA VAL A 23 13.05 -4.36 -37.47
C VAL A 23 13.17 -3.84 -36.03
N LEU A 24 13.75 -2.65 -35.84
CA LEU A 24 13.85 -2.02 -34.53
C LEU A 24 12.46 -1.78 -33.89
N LEU A 25 11.52 -1.26 -34.69
CA LEU A 25 10.13 -1.07 -34.25
C LEU A 25 9.47 -2.39 -33.87
N LEU A 26 9.66 -3.44 -34.68
CA LEU A 26 9.14 -4.78 -34.38
C LEU A 26 9.71 -5.32 -33.06
N LEU A 27 11.03 -5.18 -32.84
CA LEU A 27 11.66 -5.59 -31.58
C LEU A 27 11.13 -4.81 -30.38
N LEU A 28 10.91 -3.51 -30.52
CA LEU A 28 10.29 -2.69 -29.47
C LEU A 28 8.86 -3.13 -29.18
N LEU A 29 8.07 -3.45 -30.20
CA LEU A 29 6.71 -3.97 -30.02
C LEU A 29 6.70 -5.34 -29.35
N LEU A 30 7.60 -6.23 -29.72
CA LEU A 30 7.76 -7.56 -29.08
C LEU A 30 8.19 -7.42 -27.61
N LEU A 31 9.11 -6.50 -27.31
CA LEU A 31 9.53 -6.21 -25.95
C LEU A 31 8.37 -5.64 -25.12
N ALA A 32 7.63 -4.66 -25.66
CA ALA A 32 6.46 -4.09 -25.00
C ALA A 32 5.37 -5.15 -24.76
N PHE A 33 5.15 -6.03 -25.72
CA PHE A 33 4.25 -7.17 -25.56
C PHE A 33 4.72 -8.12 -24.46
N ALA A 34 6.00 -8.53 -24.44
CA ALA A 34 6.55 -9.40 -23.40
C ALA A 34 6.40 -8.78 -22.01
N LEU A 35 6.69 -7.47 -21.86
CA LEU A 35 6.53 -6.74 -20.60
C LEU A 35 5.07 -6.54 -20.19
N SER A 36 4.12 -6.69 -21.10
CA SER A 36 2.69 -6.62 -20.79
C SER A 36 2.12 -7.92 -20.25
N LEU A 37 2.85 -9.03 -20.34
CA LEU A 37 2.40 -10.33 -19.84
C LEU A 37 2.40 -10.36 -18.31
N PRO A 38 1.27 -10.76 -17.66
CA PRO A 38 1.19 -10.81 -16.19
C PRO A 38 2.29 -11.67 -15.54
N VAL A 39 2.68 -12.77 -16.20
CA VAL A 39 3.75 -13.65 -15.70
C VAL A 39 5.10 -12.92 -15.61
N VAL A 40 5.42 -12.09 -16.60
CA VAL A 40 6.67 -11.29 -16.60
C VAL A 40 6.59 -10.19 -15.53
N GLN A 41 5.46 -9.52 -15.44
CA GLN A 41 5.22 -8.47 -14.43
C GLN A 41 5.30 -9.04 -13.02
N THR A 42 4.71 -10.20 -12.77
CA THR A 42 4.79 -10.91 -11.48
C THR A 42 6.23 -11.28 -11.12
N LYS A 43 7.03 -11.81 -12.07
CA LYS A 43 8.45 -12.10 -11.82
C LYS A 43 9.25 -10.85 -11.45
N ILE A 44 9.03 -9.74 -12.14
CA ILE A 44 9.66 -8.45 -11.83
C ILE A 44 9.25 -7.98 -10.44
N ALA A 45 7.98 -8.12 -10.10
CA ALA A 45 7.45 -7.74 -8.78
C ALA A 45 8.05 -8.61 -7.67
N HIS A 46 8.16 -9.93 -7.85
CA HIS A 46 8.83 -10.82 -6.89
C HIS A 46 10.28 -10.39 -6.67
N TYR A 47 11.03 -10.12 -7.73
CA TYR A 47 12.41 -9.64 -7.60
C TYR A 47 12.48 -8.33 -6.78
N ALA A 48 11.56 -7.38 -7.04
CA ALA A 48 11.50 -6.12 -6.29
C ALA A 48 11.11 -6.35 -4.82
N THR A 49 10.15 -7.26 -4.56
CA THR A 49 9.70 -7.61 -3.21
C THR A 49 10.80 -8.30 -2.41
N ASP A 50 11.51 -9.25 -3.04
CA ASP A 50 12.66 -9.95 -2.43
C ASP A 50 13.77 -8.96 -2.05
N LYS A 51 14.01 -7.97 -2.92
CA LYS A 51 14.96 -6.89 -2.62
C LYS A 51 14.52 -6.05 -1.43
N ILE A 52 13.25 -5.64 -1.37
CA ILE A 52 12.68 -4.88 -0.24
C ILE A 52 12.79 -5.72 1.04
N ASN A 53 12.41 -6.98 1.00
CA ASN A 53 12.50 -7.88 2.15
C ASN A 53 13.93 -8.00 2.67
N LYS A 54 14.90 -8.12 1.76
CA LYS A 54 16.32 -8.20 2.11
C LYS A 54 16.86 -6.87 2.65
N ASP A 55 16.51 -5.74 2.03
CA ASP A 55 17.06 -4.43 2.37
C ASP A 55 16.46 -3.89 3.69
N PHE A 56 15.22 -4.25 4.02
CA PHE A 56 14.48 -3.75 5.18
C PHE A 56 14.16 -4.82 6.23
N GLY A 57 14.53 -6.08 6.01
CA GLY A 57 14.22 -7.16 6.95
C GLY A 57 12.72 -7.45 7.09
N THR A 58 11.94 -7.18 6.04
CA THR A 58 10.50 -7.43 6.00
C THR A 58 10.17 -8.79 5.40
N ASN A 59 8.93 -9.25 5.55
CA ASN A 59 8.43 -10.48 4.93
C ASN A 59 7.14 -10.18 4.17
N ILE A 60 7.30 -9.61 2.98
CA ILE A 60 6.21 -9.23 2.08
C ILE A 60 6.16 -10.23 0.92
N ASN A 61 4.98 -10.77 0.65
CA ASN A 61 4.72 -11.72 -0.43
C ASN A 61 3.55 -11.24 -1.29
N ILE A 62 3.64 -11.41 -2.60
CA ILE A 62 2.60 -11.04 -3.56
C ILE A 62 2.51 -12.15 -4.60
N ASP A 63 1.34 -12.78 -4.76
CA ASP A 63 1.19 -13.91 -5.68
C ASP A 63 1.17 -13.48 -7.15
N GLU A 64 0.40 -12.43 -7.45
CA GLU A 64 0.23 -11.97 -8.85
C GLU A 64 0.22 -10.45 -8.93
N VAL A 65 0.95 -9.93 -9.91
CA VAL A 65 0.95 -8.51 -10.26
C VAL A 65 0.56 -8.34 -11.72
N ALA A 66 -0.39 -7.49 -11.99
CA ALA A 66 -0.77 -7.07 -13.34
C ALA A 66 -0.77 -5.55 -13.43
N ILE A 67 0.02 -5.02 -14.38
CA ILE A 67 0.13 -3.60 -14.66
C ILE A 67 -0.43 -3.34 -16.05
N THR A 68 -1.36 -2.40 -16.17
CA THR A 68 -1.93 -1.99 -17.45
C THR A 68 -1.09 -0.88 -18.09
N VAL A 69 -1.22 -0.71 -19.41
CA VAL A 69 -0.50 0.35 -20.19
C VAL A 69 -0.80 1.76 -19.67
N PHE A 70 -1.93 1.97 -19.02
CA PHE A 70 -2.34 3.26 -18.46
C PHE A 70 -2.00 3.40 -16.96
N GLY A 71 -1.07 2.60 -16.44
CA GLY A 71 -0.59 2.69 -15.05
C GLY A 71 -1.53 2.07 -14.01
N GLY A 72 -2.60 1.38 -14.42
CA GLY A 72 -3.43 0.60 -13.49
C GLY A 72 -2.66 -0.60 -12.95
N VAL A 73 -2.73 -0.82 -11.65
CA VAL A 73 -2.07 -1.93 -10.94
C VAL A 73 -3.12 -2.79 -10.25
N LYS A 74 -3.00 -4.09 -10.41
CA LYS A 74 -3.79 -5.09 -9.69
C LYS A 74 -2.81 -6.04 -9.01
N LEU A 75 -2.97 -6.21 -7.71
CA LEU A 75 -2.24 -7.20 -6.91
C LEU A 75 -3.24 -8.22 -6.41
N LYS A 76 -2.86 -9.50 -6.41
CA LYS A 76 -3.59 -10.58 -5.76
C LYS A 76 -2.76 -11.16 -4.64
N THR A 77 -3.41 -11.53 -3.57
CA THR A 77 -2.85 -12.20 -2.40
C THR A 77 -1.59 -11.49 -1.92
N VAL A 78 -1.79 -10.30 -1.37
CA VAL A 78 -0.70 -9.59 -0.69
C VAL A 78 -0.67 -10.04 0.76
N LEU A 79 0.43 -10.64 1.17
CA LEU A 79 0.67 -11.13 2.52
C LEU A 79 1.91 -10.46 3.11
N VAL A 80 1.76 -9.86 4.27
CA VAL A 80 2.87 -9.34 5.07
C VAL A 80 2.88 -10.09 6.40
N LEU A 81 3.97 -10.78 6.67
CA LEU A 81 4.20 -11.44 7.94
C LEU A 81 4.99 -10.52 8.87
N ASP A 82 4.71 -10.63 10.15
CA ASP A 82 5.44 -9.92 11.19
C ASP A 82 6.72 -10.68 11.63
N HIS A 83 7.39 -10.17 12.66
CA HIS A 83 8.64 -10.75 13.20
C HIS A 83 8.45 -12.10 13.90
N HIS A 84 7.21 -12.50 14.19
CA HIS A 84 6.84 -13.85 14.66
C HIS A 84 6.40 -14.78 13.52
N ASN A 85 6.41 -14.30 12.26
CA ASN A 85 5.85 -14.97 11.08
C ASN A 85 4.32 -15.15 11.14
N ASP A 86 3.65 -14.34 11.94
CA ASP A 86 2.20 -14.27 11.95
C ASP A 86 1.71 -13.22 10.94
N THR A 87 0.47 -13.36 10.50
CA THR A 87 -0.11 -12.44 9.51
C THR A 87 -0.32 -11.05 10.14
N LEU A 88 0.47 -10.07 9.70
CA LEU A 88 0.25 -8.65 10.00
C LEU A 88 -0.79 -8.05 9.04
N ILE A 89 -0.56 -8.20 7.73
CA ILE A 89 -1.46 -7.71 6.68
C ILE A 89 -1.73 -8.81 5.68
N TYR A 90 -2.99 -9.01 5.34
CA TYR A 90 -3.42 -9.83 4.22
C TYR A 90 -4.44 -9.05 3.39
N ALA A 91 -4.32 -9.08 2.07
CA ALA A 91 -5.33 -8.55 1.17
C ALA A 91 -5.52 -9.50 0.00
N ASP A 92 -6.76 -9.97 -0.22
CA ASP A 92 -7.09 -10.82 -1.37
C ASP A 92 -6.82 -10.08 -2.68
N ARG A 93 -7.22 -8.82 -2.73
CA ARG A 93 -7.03 -8.00 -3.92
C ARG A 93 -6.80 -6.54 -3.60
N ILE A 94 -5.79 -5.98 -4.25
CA ILE A 94 -5.54 -4.54 -4.25
C ILE A 94 -5.61 -4.02 -5.69
N LYS A 95 -6.37 -2.95 -5.92
CA LYS A 95 -6.41 -2.23 -7.20
C LYS A 95 -6.04 -0.79 -6.98
N THR A 96 -5.19 -0.27 -7.85
CA THR A 96 -4.78 1.14 -7.83
C THR A 96 -4.28 1.57 -9.20
N SER A 97 -3.81 2.81 -9.29
CA SER A 97 -2.97 3.31 -10.39
C SER A 97 -1.78 4.05 -9.81
N ILE A 98 -0.65 3.96 -10.49
CA ILE A 98 0.56 4.71 -10.13
C ILE A 98 0.51 6.03 -10.89
N LEU A 99 0.46 7.15 -10.15
CA LEU A 99 0.36 8.49 -10.73
C LEU A 99 1.72 9.07 -11.11
N ASP A 100 2.80 8.57 -10.49
CA ASP A 100 4.14 9.11 -10.69
C ASP A 100 5.20 8.00 -10.58
N PHE A 101 5.61 7.48 -11.73
CA PHE A 101 6.62 6.43 -11.82
C PHE A 101 8.05 6.94 -11.52
N LYS A 102 8.34 8.23 -11.74
CA LYS A 102 9.69 8.78 -11.56
C LYS A 102 10.10 8.80 -10.10
N ASN A 103 9.15 9.04 -9.20
CA ASN A 103 9.40 9.18 -7.78
C ASN A 103 9.32 7.86 -7.00
N LEU A 104 8.97 6.73 -7.66
CA LEU A 104 8.97 5.41 -7.02
C LEU A 104 10.33 5.03 -6.44
N VAL A 105 11.41 5.32 -7.18
CA VAL A 105 12.77 5.02 -6.77
C VAL A 105 13.21 5.84 -5.56
N ASP A 106 12.64 7.04 -5.40
CA ASP A 106 12.94 7.96 -4.30
C ASP A 106 12.04 7.73 -3.05
N GLY A 107 11.28 6.63 -3.02
CA GLY A 107 10.39 6.30 -1.91
C GLY A 107 9.15 7.21 -1.81
N LYS A 108 8.79 7.91 -2.89
CA LYS A 108 7.61 8.77 -2.96
C LYS A 108 6.53 8.09 -3.80
N LEU A 109 5.64 7.38 -3.13
CA LEU A 109 4.57 6.58 -3.74
C LEU A 109 3.30 7.44 -3.86
N ARG A 110 2.96 7.84 -5.07
CA ARG A 110 1.71 8.56 -5.35
C ARG A 110 0.77 7.65 -6.12
N PHE A 111 -0.27 7.22 -5.43
CA PHE A 111 -1.30 6.37 -6.00
C PHE A 111 -2.55 7.18 -6.37
N GLY A 112 -3.28 6.70 -7.35
CA GLY A 112 -4.67 7.07 -7.57
C GLY A 112 -5.55 6.49 -6.46
N ASP A 113 -6.80 6.15 -6.79
CA ASP A 113 -7.66 5.45 -5.84
C ASP A 113 -7.04 4.10 -5.46
N LEU A 114 -6.94 3.83 -4.15
CA LEU A 114 -6.59 2.53 -3.60
C LEU A 114 -7.88 1.78 -3.26
N ARG A 115 -8.01 0.55 -3.70
CA ARG A 115 -9.18 -0.32 -3.44
C ARG A 115 -8.70 -1.65 -2.90
N PHE A 116 -9.11 -1.95 -1.67
CA PHE A 116 -8.82 -3.19 -0.96
C PHE A 116 -10.10 -4.03 -0.88
N ASP A 117 -10.02 -5.27 -1.33
CA ASP A 117 -11.05 -6.29 -1.13
C ASP A 117 -10.52 -7.33 -0.14
N ALA A 118 -11.28 -7.63 0.91
CA ALA A 118 -10.94 -8.59 1.97
C ALA A 118 -9.54 -8.32 2.58
N LEU A 119 -9.33 -7.07 3.04
CA LEU A 119 -8.15 -6.69 3.80
C LEU A 119 -8.27 -7.21 5.24
N THR A 120 -7.24 -7.90 5.72
CA THR A 120 -7.06 -8.21 7.13
C THR A 120 -5.85 -7.44 7.66
N LEU A 121 -6.02 -6.75 8.78
CA LEU A 121 -4.94 -6.08 9.50
C LEU A 121 -4.97 -6.54 10.96
N ASN A 122 -3.92 -7.25 11.39
CA ASN A 122 -3.79 -7.76 12.75
C ASN A 122 -2.67 -7.02 13.48
N ILE A 123 -3.04 -6.11 14.37
CA ILE A 123 -2.08 -5.43 15.25
C ILE A 123 -1.96 -6.23 16.53
N VAL A 124 -0.77 -6.73 16.82
CA VAL A 124 -0.49 -7.58 17.97
C VAL A 124 0.64 -6.99 18.79
N ASN A 125 0.40 -6.84 20.10
CA ASN A 125 1.45 -6.64 21.09
C ASN A 125 1.71 -7.98 21.77
N TYR A 126 2.85 -8.61 21.46
CA TYR A 126 3.20 -9.92 21.98
C TYR A 126 3.60 -9.85 23.45
N LYS A 127 3.50 -10.99 24.13
CA LYS A 127 3.79 -11.08 25.56
C LYS A 127 5.22 -10.66 25.86
N LYS A 128 5.37 -9.70 26.78
CA LYS A 128 6.64 -9.09 27.22
C LYS A 128 7.29 -8.17 26.16
N GLU A 129 6.65 -7.92 25.05
CA GLU A 129 7.11 -6.93 24.08
C GLU A 129 6.54 -5.54 24.39
N LYS A 130 7.31 -4.49 24.07
CA LYS A 130 6.90 -3.10 24.29
C LYS A 130 6.17 -2.52 23.07
N ASP A 131 6.58 -2.96 21.89
CA ASP A 131 6.10 -2.45 20.61
C ASP A 131 5.16 -3.45 19.95
N THR A 132 4.19 -2.95 19.19
CA THR A 132 3.33 -3.84 18.39
C THR A 132 4.08 -4.34 17.16
N ASN A 133 3.61 -5.44 16.58
CA ASN A 133 4.13 -5.93 15.30
C ASN A 133 4.06 -4.87 14.17
N LEU A 134 3.02 -4.02 14.17
CA LEU A 134 2.90 -2.90 13.22
C LEU A 134 3.98 -1.83 13.47
N ASP A 135 4.26 -1.50 14.72
CA ASP A 135 5.33 -0.53 15.06
C ASP A 135 6.69 -1.02 14.57
N LEU A 136 7.00 -2.31 14.77
CA LEU A 136 8.26 -2.91 14.31
C LEU A 136 8.33 -2.96 12.77
N PHE A 137 7.23 -3.31 12.11
CA PHE A 137 7.16 -3.29 10.65
C PHE A 137 7.39 -1.88 10.08
N VAL A 138 6.75 -0.86 10.65
CA VAL A 138 6.93 0.53 10.22
C VAL A 138 8.35 1.03 10.53
N ALA A 139 8.92 0.63 11.67
CA ALA A 139 10.28 1.00 12.05
C ALA A 139 11.34 0.43 11.09
N ALA A 140 11.09 -0.71 10.45
CA ALA A 140 11.98 -1.28 9.45
C ALA A 140 12.23 -0.34 8.26
N PHE A 141 11.28 0.56 7.94
CA PHE A 141 11.42 1.56 6.88
C PHE A 141 11.93 2.94 7.37
N ASP A 142 12.24 3.06 8.67
CA ASP A 142 12.79 4.29 9.25
C ASP A 142 14.32 4.29 9.09
N ASP A 143 14.87 5.25 8.36
CA ASP A 143 16.33 5.39 8.17
C ASP A 143 17.03 6.05 9.37
N GLY A 144 16.34 6.24 10.49
CA GLY A 144 16.85 6.83 11.73
C GLY A 144 17.19 8.32 11.64
N LYS A 145 16.90 8.98 10.51
CA LYS A 145 17.15 10.43 10.34
C LYS A 145 15.88 11.22 10.56
N PRO A 146 15.78 12.01 11.64
CA PRO A 146 14.61 12.83 11.89
C PRO A 146 14.29 13.73 10.68
N GLY A 147 13.10 13.59 10.13
CA GLY A 147 12.62 14.46 9.06
C GLY A 147 13.17 14.17 7.66
N SER A 148 13.90 13.07 7.42
CA SER A 148 14.40 12.71 6.08
C SER A 148 13.27 12.61 5.05
N GLY A 149 12.04 12.32 5.52
CA GLY A 149 10.83 12.28 4.68
C GLY A 149 10.95 11.36 3.47
N LYS A 150 11.90 10.39 3.51
CA LYS A 150 12.16 9.52 2.36
C LYS A 150 10.97 8.67 1.98
N PHE A 151 10.24 8.12 2.96
CA PHE A 151 9.03 7.38 2.66
C PHE A 151 7.81 8.31 2.72
N LEU A 152 7.19 8.50 1.57
CA LEU A 152 5.93 9.21 1.41
C LEU A 152 4.99 8.37 0.56
N MET A 153 3.83 8.03 1.10
CA MET A 153 2.75 7.37 0.36
C MET A 153 1.49 8.24 0.42
N THR A 154 0.86 8.48 -0.71
CA THR A 154 -0.36 9.29 -0.79
C THR A 154 -1.38 8.66 -1.73
N SER A 155 -2.65 8.80 -1.37
CA SER A 155 -3.80 8.51 -2.25
C SER A 155 -4.93 9.48 -1.95
N GLY A 156 -5.61 9.94 -3.00
CA GLY A 156 -6.79 10.80 -2.84
C GLY A 156 -7.94 10.08 -2.16
N ASN A 157 -8.16 8.81 -2.51
CA ASN A 157 -9.20 7.96 -1.97
C ASN A 157 -8.68 6.55 -1.66
N VAL A 158 -9.11 6.00 -0.53
CA VAL A 158 -8.89 4.60 -0.16
C VAL A 158 -10.24 3.96 0.15
N TYR A 159 -10.58 2.93 -0.60
CA TYR A 159 -11.80 2.14 -0.41
C TYR A 159 -11.43 0.78 0.15
N ILE A 160 -12.02 0.43 1.27
CA ILE A 160 -11.84 -0.84 1.97
C ILE A 160 -13.19 -1.56 1.99
N LYS A 161 -13.23 -2.83 1.57
CA LYS A 161 -14.46 -3.63 1.52
C LYS A 161 -14.28 -5.00 2.17
N ASN A 162 -15.31 -5.45 2.88
CA ASN A 162 -15.39 -6.78 3.48
C ASN A 162 -14.16 -7.16 4.28
N SER A 163 -13.65 -6.24 5.07
CA SER A 163 -12.35 -6.32 5.71
C SER A 163 -12.46 -6.66 7.19
N HIS A 164 -11.33 -7.03 7.76
CA HIS A 164 -11.19 -7.43 9.15
C HIS A 164 -10.03 -6.66 9.78
N PHE A 165 -10.26 -6.10 10.96
CA PHE A 165 -9.25 -5.37 11.71
C PHE A 165 -9.23 -5.86 13.15
N THR A 166 -8.04 -6.22 13.67
CA THR A 166 -7.88 -6.64 15.06
C THR A 166 -6.78 -5.88 15.77
N ILE A 167 -6.99 -5.63 17.08
CA ILE A 167 -5.93 -5.23 18.00
C ILE A 167 -5.93 -6.22 19.17
N THR A 168 -4.80 -6.84 19.41
CA THR A 168 -4.60 -7.80 20.48
C THR A 168 -3.35 -7.44 21.30
N ASP A 169 -3.49 -7.32 22.61
CA ASP A 169 -2.37 -7.08 23.53
C ASP A 169 -2.27 -8.24 24.52
N TYR A 170 -1.33 -9.17 24.29
CA TYR A 170 -1.12 -10.33 25.16
C TYR A 170 -0.53 -10.00 26.52
N ASN A 171 -0.18 -8.74 26.80
CA ASN A 171 0.25 -8.28 28.11
C ASN A 171 -0.91 -7.94 29.05
N ARG A 172 -2.15 -7.93 28.55
CA ARG A 172 -3.37 -7.63 29.31
C ARG A 172 -4.11 -8.89 29.74
N ALA A 173 -4.89 -8.77 30.81
CA ALA A 173 -5.75 -9.86 31.29
C ALA A 173 -6.84 -10.23 30.26
N VAL A 174 -7.34 -9.27 29.52
CA VAL A 174 -8.24 -9.45 28.37
C VAL A 174 -7.49 -8.97 27.14
N PRO A 175 -6.88 -9.88 26.37
CA PRO A 175 -5.96 -9.52 25.28
C PRO A 175 -6.62 -8.79 24.10
N LYS A 176 -7.87 -9.12 23.76
CA LYS A 176 -8.55 -8.58 22.59
C LYS A 176 -9.13 -7.19 22.86
N ASP A 177 -8.45 -6.16 22.37
CA ASP A 177 -8.90 -4.77 22.51
C ASP A 177 -9.92 -4.38 21.44
N ALA A 178 -9.71 -4.82 20.19
CA ALA A 178 -10.63 -4.59 19.08
C ALA A 178 -10.66 -5.79 18.15
N ASP A 179 -11.84 -6.05 17.59
CA ASP A 179 -12.04 -7.06 16.55
C ASP A 179 -13.25 -6.62 15.71
N PHE A 180 -12.95 -5.99 14.56
CA PHE A 180 -13.92 -5.39 13.67
C PHE A 180 -14.04 -6.21 12.40
N THR A 181 -15.16 -6.91 12.25
CA THR A 181 -15.50 -7.68 11.06
C THR A 181 -16.45 -6.90 10.15
N LYS A 182 -16.65 -7.35 8.91
CA LYS A 182 -17.49 -6.69 7.91
C LYS A 182 -17.13 -5.21 7.74
N LEU A 183 -15.86 -4.87 7.94
CA LEU A 183 -15.39 -3.51 7.88
C LEU A 183 -15.42 -3.02 6.43
N ASN A 184 -16.13 -1.90 6.24
CA ASN A 184 -16.12 -1.14 4.99
C ASN A 184 -15.74 0.29 5.33
N ALA A 185 -14.86 0.90 4.53
CA ALA A 185 -14.46 2.27 4.75
C ALA A 185 -14.15 3.01 3.44
N HIS A 186 -14.39 4.32 3.46
CA HIS A 186 -13.91 5.27 2.48
C HIS A 186 -13.07 6.32 3.19
N LEU A 187 -11.77 6.31 2.94
CA LEU A 187 -10.83 7.29 3.46
C LEU A 187 -10.47 8.26 2.34
N LYS A 188 -10.38 9.54 2.68
CA LYS A 188 -9.91 10.61 1.79
C LYS A 188 -8.58 11.16 2.27
N GLN A 189 -7.81 11.76 1.35
CA GLN A 189 -6.55 12.44 1.66
C GLN A 189 -5.57 11.57 2.46
N PHE A 190 -5.55 10.28 2.13
CA PHE A 190 -4.68 9.30 2.80
C PHE A 190 -3.21 9.64 2.56
N LYS A 191 -2.44 9.69 3.64
CA LYS A 191 -1.04 10.02 3.61
C LYS A 191 -0.27 9.29 4.70
N ILE A 192 0.81 8.62 4.28
CA ILE A 192 1.87 8.13 5.18
C ILE A 192 3.11 8.98 4.92
N LYS A 193 3.66 9.57 5.97
CA LYS A 193 4.92 10.32 5.94
C LYS A 193 5.81 9.87 7.08
N GLY A 194 6.85 9.09 6.75
CA GLY A 194 7.61 8.38 7.77
C GLY A 194 6.69 7.51 8.62
N PRO A 195 6.78 7.56 9.96
CA PRO A 195 5.92 6.75 10.83
C PRO A 195 4.50 7.31 11.01
N ASN A 196 4.20 8.49 10.46
CA ASN A 196 2.92 9.16 10.68
C ASN A 196 1.93 8.81 9.57
N VAL A 197 0.68 8.52 9.97
CA VAL A 197 -0.44 8.28 9.05
C VAL A 197 -1.53 9.29 9.31
N THR A 198 -2.08 9.88 8.26
CA THR A 198 -3.24 10.76 8.33
C THR A 198 -4.25 10.39 7.25
N ALA A 199 -5.53 10.52 7.57
CA ALA A 199 -6.63 10.36 6.63
C ALA A 199 -7.89 11.04 7.15
N GLN A 200 -8.78 11.41 6.26
CA GLN A 200 -10.15 11.73 6.61
C GLN A 200 -11.01 10.48 6.43
N ILE A 201 -11.58 9.95 7.50
CA ILE A 201 -12.59 8.88 7.43
C ILE A 201 -13.90 9.54 6.99
N ALA A 202 -14.20 9.42 5.69
CA ALA A 202 -15.44 9.97 5.14
C ALA A 202 -16.65 9.08 5.46
N GLU A 203 -16.41 7.78 5.58
CA GLU A 203 -17.40 6.77 5.93
C GLU A 203 -16.70 5.52 6.42
N MET A 204 -17.17 4.93 7.51
CA MET A 204 -16.71 3.63 7.99
C MET A 204 -17.85 2.91 8.69
N SER A 205 -18.04 1.63 8.38
CA SER A 205 -18.99 0.74 9.06
C SER A 205 -18.31 -0.58 9.42
N PHE A 206 -18.71 -1.18 10.55
CA PHE A 206 -18.16 -2.45 11.00
C PHE A 206 -19.01 -3.10 12.07
N GLN A 207 -18.79 -4.41 12.27
CA GLN A 207 -19.33 -5.19 13.38
C GLN A 207 -18.22 -5.42 14.40
N ASP A 208 -18.40 -4.93 15.62
CA ASP A 208 -17.50 -5.23 16.76
C ASP A 208 -17.82 -6.61 17.34
N HIS A 209 -16.81 -7.33 17.83
CA HIS A 209 -16.97 -8.68 18.41
C HIS A 209 -17.89 -8.72 19.64
N ARG A 210 -18.11 -7.58 20.30
CA ARG A 210 -19.03 -7.45 21.45
C ARG A 210 -20.48 -7.29 21.03
N GLY A 211 -20.79 -7.38 19.73
CA GLY A 211 -22.13 -7.32 19.18
C GLY A 211 -22.56 -5.92 18.70
N LEU A 212 -21.75 -4.90 18.91
CA LEU A 212 -22.08 -3.53 18.45
C LEU A 212 -21.90 -3.42 16.93
N TYR A 213 -22.93 -2.99 16.22
CA TYR A 213 -22.84 -2.61 14.82
C TYR A 213 -22.72 -1.09 14.69
N VAL A 214 -21.58 -0.62 14.18
CA VAL A 214 -21.37 0.78 13.83
C VAL A 214 -21.81 0.97 12.38
N LYS A 215 -22.91 1.69 12.18
CA LYS A 215 -23.47 1.99 10.86
C LYS A 215 -22.63 2.99 10.10
N ASN A 216 -22.15 4.02 10.80
CA ASN A 216 -21.28 5.02 10.21
C ASN A 216 -20.37 5.63 11.27
N LEU A 217 -19.12 5.78 10.94
CA LEU A 217 -18.13 6.54 11.67
C LEU A 217 -17.46 7.50 10.69
N THR A 218 -17.37 8.77 11.06
CA THR A 218 -16.57 9.77 10.36
C THR A 218 -15.60 10.42 11.33
N ALA A 219 -14.39 10.74 10.89
CA ALA A 219 -13.40 11.42 11.73
C ALA A 219 -12.22 11.92 10.89
N ASP A 220 -11.47 12.87 11.43
CA ASP A 220 -10.10 13.15 10.99
C ASP A 220 -9.16 12.24 11.78
N PHE A 221 -8.57 11.28 11.08
CA PHE A 221 -7.69 10.25 11.66
C PHE A 221 -6.24 10.69 11.63
N GLY A 222 -5.55 10.54 12.75
CA GLY A 222 -4.12 10.72 12.89
C GLY A 222 -3.49 9.57 13.68
N TYR A 223 -2.38 9.04 13.17
CA TYR A 223 -1.51 8.10 13.86
C TYR A 223 -0.10 8.65 13.92
N THR A 224 0.50 8.62 15.10
CA THR A 224 1.91 8.95 15.34
C THR A 224 2.52 7.91 16.28
N LYS A 225 3.84 7.92 16.45
CA LYS A 225 4.51 7.08 17.46
C LYS A 225 4.00 7.34 18.90
N LYS A 226 3.31 8.45 19.15
CA LYS A 226 2.87 8.86 20.51
C LYS A 226 1.37 8.71 20.74
N ASN A 227 0.57 8.82 19.70
CA ASN A 227 -0.89 8.77 19.84
C ASN A 227 -1.61 8.33 18.57
N ILE A 228 -2.83 7.85 18.78
CA ILE A 228 -3.88 7.77 17.75
C ILE A 228 -4.91 8.84 18.10
N SER A 229 -5.34 9.61 17.10
CA SER A 229 -6.40 10.60 17.25
C SER A 229 -7.54 10.37 16.26
N LEU A 230 -8.76 10.55 16.74
CA LEU A 230 -9.98 10.70 15.95
C LEU A 230 -10.57 12.06 16.34
N GLU A 231 -10.33 13.07 15.52
CA GLU A 231 -10.88 14.41 15.70
C GLU A 231 -12.15 14.58 14.87
N ASN A 232 -13.03 15.48 15.25
CA ASN A 232 -14.32 15.66 14.59
C ASN A 232 -15.09 14.33 14.41
N LEU A 233 -14.97 13.47 15.44
CA LEU A 233 -15.57 12.14 15.43
C LEU A 233 -17.09 12.24 15.47
N THR A 234 -17.73 11.54 14.53
CA THR A 234 -19.16 11.24 14.58
C THR A 234 -19.32 9.73 14.48
N LEU A 235 -20.06 9.12 15.39
CA LEU A 235 -20.34 7.69 15.40
C LEU A 235 -21.83 7.46 15.52
N LYS A 236 -22.38 6.61 14.65
CA LYS A 236 -23.79 6.23 14.60
C LYS A 236 -23.96 4.72 14.64
N THR A 237 -24.78 4.26 15.56
CA THR A 237 -25.28 2.87 15.66
C THR A 237 -26.78 2.83 15.35
N ASP A 238 -27.45 1.71 15.65
CA ASP A 238 -28.93 1.64 15.56
C ASP A 238 -29.62 2.54 16.61
N GLU A 239 -29.04 2.63 17.81
CA GLU A 239 -29.66 3.21 18.98
C GLU A 239 -28.92 4.44 19.53
N SER A 240 -27.72 4.71 19.02
CA SER A 240 -26.85 5.74 19.62
C SER A 240 -26.20 6.63 18.57
N TYR A 241 -26.00 7.88 18.96
CA TYR A 241 -25.25 8.87 18.21
C TYR A 241 -24.26 9.54 19.15
N LEU A 242 -23.00 9.62 18.72
CA LEU A 242 -21.91 10.24 19.47
C LEU A 242 -21.17 11.22 18.58
N GLU A 243 -20.91 12.40 19.12
CA GLU A 243 -19.96 13.37 18.57
C GLU A 243 -18.86 13.67 19.57
N GLY A 244 -17.65 13.88 19.10
CA GLY A 244 -16.57 14.18 20.02
C GLY A 244 -15.18 14.09 19.41
N LYS A 245 -14.23 13.81 20.28
CA LYS A 245 -12.82 13.61 19.97
C LYS A 245 -12.27 12.49 20.82
N VAL A 246 -11.53 11.58 20.23
CA VAL A 246 -10.82 10.51 20.94
C VAL A 246 -9.33 10.64 20.68
N ILE A 247 -8.53 10.65 21.74
CA ILE A 247 -7.07 10.58 21.67
C ILE A 247 -6.62 9.44 22.57
N LEU A 248 -5.96 8.45 21.97
CA LEU A 248 -5.29 7.37 22.69
C LEU A 248 -3.79 7.69 22.69
N SER A 249 -3.27 8.05 23.85
CA SER A 249 -1.83 8.34 24.02
C SER A 249 -1.11 7.10 24.53
N TYR A 250 -0.01 6.73 23.88
CA TYR A 250 0.87 5.67 24.35
C TYR A 250 1.94 6.29 25.24
N SER A 251 1.86 6.08 26.54
CA SER A 251 2.96 6.39 27.47
C SER A 251 4.08 5.37 27.24
N ARG A 252 4.96 5.63 26.29
CA ARG A 252 6.23 4.90 26.11
C ARG A 252 7.35 5.54 26.92
N GLU A 253 7.04 6.35 27.91
CA GLU A 253 8.05 6.86 28.85
C GLU A 253 8.58 5.67 29.67
N ASN A 254 9.91 5.53 29.62
CA ASN A 254 10.65 4.59 30.45
C ASN A 254 10.17 4.72 31.88
N LYS A 255 9.49 3.71 32.38
CA LYS A 255 9.49 3.46 33.81
C LYS A 255 10.80 2.74 34.09
N ASP A 256 11.80 3.53 34.49
CA ASP A 256 12.97 3.03 35.21
C ASP A 256 12.53 2.20 36.40
#